data_26cc327fd83479c6606ba7d95267581e
#
_entry.id   26cc327fd83479c6606ba7d95267581e
#
_cell.length_a   1.000
_cell.length_b   1.000
_cell.length_c   1.000
_cell.angle_alpha   90.00
_cell.angle_beta   90.00
_cell.angle_gamma   90.00
#
_symmetry.space_group_name_H-M   'P 1'
#
loop_
_entity.id
_entity.type
_entity.pdbx_description
1 polymer ?
#
loop_
_entity_poly.entity_id
_entity_poly.type
_entity_poly.pdbx_seq_one_letter_code
_entity_poly.pdbx_strand_id
1 'polypeptide(L)'
;MRRPLALAALLLTLAATGCGAKSEPGAGDTGSKEDLRLVLDYFPNADHAGIYAAQGSGEYDRAGLNVDIKAPPDPAAPLKLLRAGRADVVISYEPELLLARDKGADDLVAVGALVQKPLTSLIALPGSGIKTAKDLEGKRVGTAGIAYQSAYLRTIAEKAGIDPGSIKETNVGFDFTRPLIAKRVDATLGAFWNYEGTDLKRRGKKPVILKMDALGVPAYDELVFVARKENLDEDGASRIRRFLQATARGHRLLEQDPAAGVDPLMKASNGLDRGLQEAVVKATLPAFFPADEDQPYGWQDPAQWDAYGKWMQQNGLLKRPPNAARALTNEFLPGQGLDPGVSGLG
;
A
#
# COMPACT_ATOMS: atom_id res chain seq x y z
N MET A 1 -61.52 -50.19 -36.91
CA MET A 1 -60.48 -50.60 -35.98
C MET A 1 -59.19 -49.96 -36.45
N ARG A 2 -58.81 -48.77 -35.95
CA ARG A 2 -57.56 -48.15 -36.24
C ARG A 2 -56.98 -47.60 -34.94
N ARG A 3 -55.82 -48.13 -34.52
CA ARG A 3 -55.06 -47.69 -33.34
C ARG A 3 -54.18 -46.50 -33.75
N PRO A 4 -54.08 -45.44 -32.98
CA PRO A 4 -53.03 -44.42 -33.15
C PRO A 4 -51.77 -44.82 -32.42
N LEU A 5 -50.63 -44.66 -33.10
CA LEU A 5 -49.28 -44.71 -32.53
C LEU A 5 -49.02 -43.47 -31.70
N ALA A 6 -48.59 -43.65 -30.45
CA ALA A 6 -48.07 -42.61 -29.61
C ALA A 6 -46.55 -42.43 -29.93
N LEU A 7 -46.20 -41.22 -30.36
CA LEU A 7 -44.82 -40.81 -30.55
C LEU A 7 -44.28 -40.24 -29.23
N ALA A 8 -43.36 -40.94 -28.58
CA ALA A 8 -42.66 -40.45 -27.40
C ALA A 8 -41.52 -39.55 -27.85
N ALA A 9 -41.64 -38.24 -27.61
CA ALA A 9 -40.58 -37.29 -27.79
C ALA A 9 -39.61 -37.32 -26.58
N LEU A 10 -38.41 -37.84 -26.80
CA LEU A 10 -37.33 -37.85 -25.81
C LEU A 10 -36.66 -36.46 -25.77
N LEU A 11 -36.98 -35.65 -24.78
CA LEU A 11 -36.26 -34.37 -24.54
C LEU A 11 -34.93 -34.69 -23.91
N LEU A 12 -33.83 -34.55 -24.70
CA LEU A 12 -32.47 -34.54 -24.19
C LEU A 12 -32.21 -33.16 -23.55
N THR A 13 -32.21 -33.08 -22.23
CA THR A 13 -31.69 -31.93 -21.49
C THR A 13 -30.18 -32.00 -21.52
N LEU A 14 -29.55 -31.15 -22.36
CA LEU A 14 -28.11 -30.84 -22.24
C LEU A 14 -27.90 -30.11 -20.91
N ALA A 15 -27.35 -30.80 -19.93
CA ALA A 15 -26.72 -30.15 -18.78
C ALA A 15 -25.44 -29.50 -19.27
N ALA A 16 -25.46 -28.17 -19.50
CA ALA A 16 -24.28 -27.39 -19.64
C ALA A 16 -23.57 -27.33 -18.27
N THR A 17 -22.56 -28.18 -18.10
CA THR A 17 -21.57 -28.00 -17.01
C THR A 17 -20.80 -26.72 -17.27
N GLY A 18 -21.31 -25.59 -16.77
CA GLY A 18 -20.58 -24.35 -16.70
C GLY A 18 -19.35 -24.55 -15.79
N CYS A 19 -18.16 -24.42 -16.34
CA CYS A 19 -16.94 -24.25 -15.55
C CYS A 19 -17.18 -23.11 -14.57
N GLY A 20 -17.13 -23.42 -13.28
CA GLY A 20 -17.47 -22.48 -12.24
C GLY A 20 -16.39 -21.41 -12.05
N ALA A 21 -16.54 -20.30 -12.76
CA ALA A 21 -15.96 -19.06 -12.28
C ALA A 21 -16.66 -18.76 -10.95
N LYS A 22 -15.92 -18.68 -9.84
CA LYS A 22 -16.49 -18.23 -8.57
C LYS A 22 -17.01 -16.82 -8.80
N SER A 23 -18.31 -16.63 -8.67
CA SER A 23 -18.94 -15.30 -8.78
C SER A 23 -18.37 -14.39 -7.70
N GLU A 24 -18.14 -13.15 -8.06
CA GLU A 24 -17.86 -12.13 -7.04
C GLU A 24 -19.04 -12.08 -6.06
N PRO A 25 -18.78 -11.94 -4.74
CA PRO A 25 -19.86 -11.82 -3.76
C PRO A 25 -20.76 -10.64 -4.15
N GLY A 26 -21.99 -10.92 -4.53
CA GLY A 26 -22.98 -9.88 -4.83
C GLY A 26 -23.29 -9.06 -3.58
N ALA A 27 -23.49 -7.75 -3.73
CA ALA A 27 -24.06 -6.93 -2.69
C ALA A 27 -25.50 -7.42 -2.41
N GLY A 28 -25.73 -8.09 -1.25
CA GLY A 28 -27.08 -8.47 -0.88
C GLY A 28 -27.25 -9.67 0.04
N ASP A 29 -26.50 -9.74 1.12
CA ASP A 29 -26.94 -10.52 2.28
C ASP A 29 -27.03 -9.58 3.48
N THR A 30 -28.24 -9.40 4.03
CA THR A 30 -28.52 -8.62 5.24
C THR A 30 -28.14 -9.36 6.52
N GLY A 31 -27.17 -10.27 6.45
CA GLY A 31 -26.50 -10.89 7.56
C GLY A 31 -25.74 -9.85 8.42
N SER A 32 -25.36 -10.22 9.63
CA SER A 32 -24.51 -9.37 10.47
C SER A 32 -23.21 -9.05 9.72
N LYS A 33 -22.83 -7.74 9.68
CA LYS A 33 -21.57 -7.33 9.07
C LYS A 33 -20.39 -8.04 9.73
N GLU A 34 -19.42 -8.42 8.93
CA GLU A 34 -18.19 -9.01 9.41
C GLU A 34 -17.19 -7.91 9.81
N ASP A 35 -16.56 -8.05 10.97
CA ASP A 35 -15.53 -7.13 11.41
C ASP A 35 -14.23 -7.34 10.63
N LEU A 36 -13.58 -6.23 10.24
CA LEU A 36 -12.25 -6.20 9.67
C LEU A 36 -11.43 -5.10 10.33
N ARG A 37 -10.32 -5.47 10.97
CA ARG A 37 -9.41 -4.53 11.63
C ARG A 37 -8.31 -4.13 10.67
N LEU A 38 -8.36 -2.86 10.22
CA LEU A 38 -7.33 -2.24 9.38
C LEU A 38 -6.43 -1.35 10.22
N VAL A 39 -5.13 -1.61 10.22
CA VAL A 39 -4.13 -0.70 10.81
C VAL A 39 -3.39 0.02 9.68
N LEU A 40 -3.39 1.34 9.72
CA LEU A 40 -2.67 2.19 8.78
C LEU A 40 -1.14 2.09 9.02
N ASP A 41 -0.35 2.58 8.05
CA ASP A 41 1.10 2.72 8.19
C ASP A 41 1.51 3.95 8.99
N TYR A 42 0.65 4.96 8.98
CA TYR A 42 0.91 6.30 9.52
C TYR A 42 -0.34 6.89 10.16
N PHE A 43 -0.27 8.14 10.66
CA PHE A 43 -1.48 8.89 11.02
C PHE A 43 -2.41 9.03 9.81
N PRO A 44 -3.75 9.06 10.01
CA PRO A 44 -4.69 9.31 8.94
C PRO A 44 -4.30 10.57 8.15
N ASN A 45 -4.19 10.42 6.84
CA ASN A 45 -3.80 11.49 5.93
C ASN A 45 -4.33 11.23 4.52
N ALA A 46 -4.04 12.11 3.57
CA ALA A 46 -4.56 12.08 2.22
C ALA A 46 -4.17 10.82 1.41
N ASP A 47 -3.07 10.12 1.76
CA ASP A 47 -2.71 8.87 1.10
C ASP A 47 -3.68 7.73 1.46
N HIS A 48 -4.48 7.91 2.53
CA HIS A 48 -5.58 7.02 2.92
C HIS A 48 -6.96 7.50 2.44
N ALA A 49 -7.03 8.59 1.67
CA ALA A 49 -8.31 9.24 1.32
C ALA A 49 -9.30 8.29 0.65
N GLY A 50 -8.85 7.35 -0.18
CA GLY A 50 -9.73 6.37 -0.83
C GLY A 50 -10.36 5.37 0.14
N ILE A 51 -9.64 5.02 1.21
CA ILE A 51 -10.15 4.17 2.30
C ILE A 51 -11.25 4.91 3.05
N TYR A 52 -11.01 6.19 3.38
CA TYR A 52 -12.00 7.05 4.03
C TYR A 52 -13.17 7.39 3.11
N ALA A 53 -12.96 7.51 1.79
CA ALA A 53 -14.04 7.65 0.81
C ALA A 53 -14.94 6.40 0.81
N ALA A 54 -14.35 5.21 0.82
CA ALA A 54 -15.10 3.95 0.91
C ALA A 54 -15.92 3.86 2.19
N GLN A 55 -15.35 4.28 3.33
CA GLN A 55 -16.05 4.31 4.60
C GLN A 55 -17.18 5.35 4.59
N GLY A 56 -16.87 6.59 4.19
CA GLY A 56 -17.82 7.70 4.21
C GLY A 56 -18.98 7.55 3.23
N SER A 57 -18.77 6.89 2.09
CA SER A 57 -19.81 6.59 1.10
C SER A 57 -20.58 5.30 1.41
N GLY A 58 -20.20 4.53 2.45
CA GLY A 58 -20.85 3.28 2.83
C GLY A 58 -20.48 2.08 1.94
N GLU A 59 -19.37 2.12 1.20
CA GLU A 59 -18.94 1.01 0.35
C GLU A 59 -18.58 -0.24 1.18
N TYR A 60 -17.97 -0.08 2.35
CA TYR A 60 -17.73 -1.19 3.25
C TYR A 60 -19.02 -1.79 3.79
N ASP A 61 -20.00 -0.94 4.15
CA ASP A 61 -21.31 -1.38 4.59
C ASP A 61 -22.04 -2.20 3.52
N ARG A 62 -22.01 -1.73 2.26
CA ARG A 62 -22.59 -2.47 1.12
C ARG A 62 -21.84 -3.77 0.83
N ALA A 63 -20.56 -3.84 1.19
CA ALA A 63 -19.77 -5.07 1.10
C ALA A 63 -19.98 -6.01 2.30
N GLY A 64 -20.90 -5.71 3.23
CA GLY A 64 -21.13 -6.51 4.43
C GLY A 64 -19.97 -6.46 5.44
N LEU A 65 -19.19 -5.37 5.46
CA LEU A 65 -18.05 -5.22 6.33
C LEU A 65 -18.24 -4.08 7.32
N ASN A 66 -17.76 -4.30 8.56
CA ASN A 66 -17.51 -3.27 9.55
C ASN A 66 -16.01 -3.06 9.66
N VAL A 67 -15.47 -2.04 8.96
CA VAL A 67 -14.02 -1.79 8.90
C VAL A 67 -13.60 -0.84 10.02
N ASP A 68 -12.86 -1.36 11.01
CA ASP A 68 -12.27 -0.60 12.11
C ASP A 68 -10.89 -0.10 11.71
N ILE A 69 -10.78 1.19 11.37
CA ILE A 69 -9.56 1.82 10.87
C ILE A 69 -8.81 2.45 12.04
N LYS A 70 -7.56 2.04 12.27
CA LYS A 70 -6.71 2.53 13.36
C LYS A 70 -5.36 3.03 12.86
N ALA A 71 -4.91 4.16 13.41
CA ALA A 71 -3.53 4.57 13.28
C ALA A 71 -2.61 3.65 14.10
N PRO A 72 -1.39 3.37 13.64
CA PRO A 72 -0.42 2.62 14.43
C PRO A 72 0.13 3.47 15.58
N PRO A 73 0.57 2.86 16.69
CA PRO A 73 1.19 3.58 17.81
C PRO A 73 2.56 4.16 17.45
N ASP A 74 3.26 3.54 16.52
CA ASP A 74 4.55 3.98 15.97
C ASP A 74 4.72 3.44 14.53
N PRO A 75 5.62 4.03 13.70
CA PRO A 75 5.78 3.66 12.29
C PRO A 75 6.22 2.20 12.04
N ALA A 76 6.86 1.55 13.00
CA ALA A 76 7.35 0.16 12.87
C ALA A 76 6.38 -0.88 13.46
N ALA A 77 5.17 -0.45 13.88
CA ALA A 77 4.21 -1.34 14.54
C ALA A 77 3.34 -2.18 13.60
N PRO A 78 2.95 -1.75 12.37
CA PRO A 78 1.91 -2.42 11.59
C PRO A 78 2.13 -3.92 11.40
N LEU A 79 3.26 -4.35 10.84
CA LEU A 79 3.56 -5.76 10.62
C LEU A 79 3.64 -6.57 11.93
N LYS A 80 4.06 -5.96 13.03
CA LYS A 80 4.09 -6.61 14.35
C LYS A 80 2.68 -6.85 14.88
N LEU A 81 1.77 -5.86 14.70
CA LEU A 81 0.36 -5.97 15.09
C LEU A 81 -0.35 -7.04 14.26
N LEU A 82 -0.08 -7.10 12.96
CA LEU A 82 -0.61 -8.12 12.07
C LEU A 82 -0.19 -9.53 12.53
N ARG A 83 1.10 -9.75 12.75
CA ARG A 83 1.63 -11.06 13.22
C ARG A 83 1.13 -11.44 14.61
N ALA A 84 0.83 -10.47 15.45
CA ALA A 84 0.22 -10.70 16.77
C ALA A 84 -1.29 -10.96 16.73
N GLY A 85 -1.93 -11.01 15.55
CA GLY A 85 -3.37 -11.19 15.40
C GLY A 85 -4.20 -10.00 15.89
N ARG A 86 -3.60 -8.81 16.02
CA ARG A 86 -4.27 -7.59 16.44
C ARG A 86 -4.81 -6.77 15.28
N ALA A 87 -4.53 -7.16 14.06
CA ALA A 87 -5.06 -6.62 12.82
C ALA A 87 -5.36 -7.78 11.86
N ASP A 88 -6.29 -7.58 10.93
CA ASP A 88 -6.61 -8.52 9.87
C ASP A 88 -5.89 -8.11 8.58
N VAL A 89 -5.80 -6.80 8.35
CA VAL A 89 -5.03 -6.17 7.28
C VAL A 89 -4.25 -5.01 7.86
N VAL A 90 -3.05 -4.80 7.39
CA VAL A 90 -2.27 -3.58 7.68
C VAL A 90 -1.81 -2.93 6.39
N ILE A 91 -1.58 -1.63 6.43
CA ILE A 91 -0.80 -0.95 5.39
C ILE A 91 0.66 -1.01 5.82
N SER A 92 1.52 -1.39 4.90
CA SER A 92 2.97 -1.40 5.06
C SER A 92 3.64 -1.01 3.73
N TYR A 93 4.94 -1.15 3.67
CA TYR A 93 5.76 -0.79 2.52
C TYR A 93 6.32 -2.05 1.87
N GLU A 94 6.39 -2.12 0.53
CA GLU A 94 7.02 -3.25 -0.15
C GLU A 94 8.41 -3.59 0.43
N PRO A 95 9.35 -2.61 0.59
CA PRO A 95 10.64 -2.89 1.19
C PRO A 95 10.57 -3.43 2.62
N GLU A 96 9.63 -2.98 3.42
CA GLU A 96 9.47 -3.45 4.81
C GLU A 96 8.96 -4.89 4.84
N LEU A 97 7.98 -5.22 3.99
CA LEU A 97 7.48 -6.59 3.85
C LEU A 97 8.60 -7.54 3.39
N LEU A 98 9.38 -7.17 2.37
CA LEU A 98 10.48 -7.98 1.89
C LEU A 98 11.55 -8.21 2.97
N LEU A 99 11.90 -7.18 3.75
CA LEU A 99 12.80 -7.29 4.89
C LEU A 99 12.25 -8.17 6.01
N ALA A 100 10.95 -8.09 6.29
CA ALA A 100 10.31 -8.94 7.30
C ALA A 100 10.34 -10.41 6.87
N ARG A 101 10.04 -10.68 5.60
CA ARG A 101 10.10 -12.03 5.02
C ARG A 101 11.53 -12.58 4.99
N ASP A 102 12.53 -11.75 4.69
CA ASP A 102 13.94 -12.14 4.76
C ASP A 102 14.36 -12.59 6.18
N LYS A 103 13.70 -12.04 7.19
CA LYS A 103 13.87 -12.42 8.61
C LYS A 103 12.94 -13.55 9.08
N GLY A 104 12.24 -14.23 8.16
CA GLY A 104 11.44 -15.41 8.46
C GLY A 104 9.94 -15.13 8.68
N ALA A 105 9.44 -13.94 8.35
CA ALA A 105 7.98 -13.66 8.33
C ALA A 105 7.35 -14.11 7.01
N ASP A 106 7.53 -15.39 6.63
CA ASP A 106 7.06 -15.97 5.38
C ASP A 106 5.53 -16.14 5.33
N ASP A 107 4.88 -15.94 6.47
CA ASP A 107 3.43 -15.90 6.66
C ASP A 107 2.76 -14.60 6.19
N LEU A 108 3.52 -13.54 5.93
CA LEU A 108 3.01 -12.26 5.47
C LEU A 108 2.96 -12.18 3.96
N VAL A 109 1.82 -11.70 3.40
CA VAL A 109 1.58 -11.56 1.96
C VAL A 109 0.94 -10.22 1.66
N ALA A 110 1.45 -9.51 0.64
CA ALA A 110 0.77 -8.35 0.09
C ALA A 110 -0.42 -8.81 -0.77
N VAL A 111 -1.59 -8.26 -0.48
CA VAL A 111 -2.85 -8.62 -1.14
C VAL A 111 -3.37 -7.54 -2.09
N GLY A 112 -2.63 -6.46 -2.24
CA GLY A 112 -2.92 -5.36 -3.16
C GLY A 112 -2.09 -4.13 -2.86
N ALA A 113 -1.77 -3.32 -3.87
CA ALA A 113 -1.11 -2.05 -3.70
C ALA A 113 -2.12 -0.93 -3.43
N LEU A 114 -1.84 -0.10 -2.43
CA LEU A 114 -2.56 1.16 -2.20
C LEU A 114 -1.94 2.29 -3.02
N VAL A 115 -0.60 2.34 -3.08
CA VAL A 115 0.16 3.32 -3.85
C VAL A 115 1.26 2.60 -4.63
N GLN A 116 1.17 2.65 -5.95
CA GLN A 116 1.96 1.85 -6.89
C GLN A 116 3.25 2.54 -7.37
N LYS A 117 3.61 3.66 -6.78
CA LYS A 117 4.83 4.41 -7.13
C LYS A 117 5.53 4.89 -5.87
N PRO A 118 6.87 4.98 -5.88
CA PRO A 118 7.61 5.52 -4.74
C PRO A 118 7.18 6.95 -4.38
N LEU A 119 6.74 7.15 -3.16
CA LEU A 119 6.47 8.46 -2.55
C LEU A 119 7.65 8.89 -1.69
N THR A 120 8.34 7.92 -1.08
CA THR A 120 9.54 8.14 -0.27
C THR A 120 10.53 9.00 -1.03
N SER A 121 11.10 9.96 -0.33
CA SER A 121 12.10 10.87 -0.86
C SER A 121 13.05 11.33 0.24
N LEU A 122 14.20 11.83 -0.19
CA LEU A 122 15.06 12.60 0.68
C LEU A 122 14.72 14.09 0.48
N ILE A 123 14.31 14.75 1.57
CA ILE A 123 13.91 16.16 1.56
C ILE A 123 14.87 16.98 2.42
N ALA A 124 15.35 18.07 1.83
CA ALA A 124 16.19 19.06 2.52
C ALA A 124 15.63 20.46 2.29
N LEU A 125 16.03 21.43 3.13
CA LEU A 125 15.70 22.84 2.93
C LEU A 125 16.90 23.66 2.42
N PRO A 126 16.67 24.76 1.72
CA PRO A 126 17.71 25.70 1.36
C PRO A 126 18.51 26.12 2.61
N GLY A 127 19.82 26.16 2.49
CA GLY A 127 20.73 26.46 3.62
C GLY A 127 21.30 25.23 4.32
N SER A 128 20.77 24.00 4.08
CA SER A 128 21.41 22.75 4.50
C SER A 128 22.69 22.44 3.70
N GLY A 129 22.81 23.03 2.51
CA GLY A 129 23.86 22.72 1.53
C GLY A 129 23.61 21.44 0.73
N ILE A 130 22.49 20.71 1.00
CA ILE A 130 22.17 19.44 0.33
C ILE A 130 21.44 19.72 -0.97
N LYS A 131 22.02 19.25 -2.10
CA LYS A 131 21.44 19.26 -3.44
C LYS A 131 21.50 17.90 -4.11
N THR A 132 22.42 17.05 -3.67
CA THR A 132 22.66 15.70 -4.18
C THR A 132 22.93 14.75 -3.03
N ALA A 133 22.98 13.44 -3.30
CA ALA A 133 23.33 12.43 -2.29
C ALA A 133 24.75 12.63 -1.71
N LYS A 134 25.69 13.16 -2.50
CA LYS A 134 27.07 13.44 -2.03
C LYS A 134 27.12 14.48 -0.91
N ASP A 135 26.16 15.38 -0.88
CA ASP A 135 26.12 16.45 0.13
C ASP A 135 25.63 15.93 1.51
N LEU A 136 25.35 14.64 1.65
CA LEU A 136 24.93 14.01 2.90
C LEU A 136 26.10 13.73 3.86
N GLU A 137 27.34 13.82 3.40
CA GLU A 137 28.51 13.59 4.24
C GLU A 137 28.51 14.51 5.48
N GLY A 138 28.62 13.93 6.66
CA GLY A 138 28.59 14.63 7.95
C GLY A 138 27.23 15.21 8.35
N LYS A 139 26.16 15.03 7.55
CA LYS A 139 24.83 15.60 7.81
C LYS A 139 24.02 14.78 8.79
N ARG A 140 23.07 15.44 9.44
CA ARG A 140 22.04 14.84 10.30
C ARG A 140 20.83 14.53 9.41
N VAL A 141 20.47 13.25 9.33
CA VAL A 141 19.32 12.78 8.54
C VAL A 141 18.27 12.18 9.47
N GLY A 142 17.05 12.72 9.42
CA GLY A 142 15.90 12.19 10.14
C GLY A 142 15.24 11.04 9.38
N THR A 143 14.92 9.94 10.08
CA THR A 143 14.13 8.80 9.56
C THR A 143 12.97 8.50 10.49
N ALA A 144 11.97 7.72 10.04
CA ALA A 144 10.86 7.27 10.89
C ALA A 144 11.25 6.10 11.83
N GLY A 145 12.51 5.66 11.81
CA GLY A 145 12.95 4.49 12.57
C GLY A 145 12.51 3.14 11.99
N ILE A 146 12.08 3.12 10.73
CA ILE A 146 11.74 1.91 9.99
C ILE A 146 13.02 1.35 9.35
N ALA A 147 13.23 0.04 9.49
CA ALA A 147 14.51 -0.59 9.13
C ALA A 147 14.95 -0.37 7.67
N TYR A 148 14.02 -0.30 6.72
CA TYR A 148 14.38 -0.09 5.32
C TYR A 148 14.93 1.32 5.04
N GLN A 149 14.51 2.32 5.81
CA GLN A 149 14.98 3.70 5.63
C GLN A 149 16.46 3.84 5.97
N SER A 150 16.89 3.25 7.10
CA SER A 150 18.31 3.18 7.45
C SER A 150 19.13 2.41 6.39
N ALA A 151 18.56 1.34 5.86
CA ALA A 151 19.18 0.56 4.81
C ALA A 151 19.30 1.36 3.50
N TYR A 152 18.26 2.09 3.10
CA TYR A 152 18.33 3.00 1.96
C TYR A 152 19.40 4.08 2.14
N LEU A 153 19.41 4.72 3.31
CA LEU A 153 20.38 5.78 3.60
C LEU A 153 21.80 5.29 3.42
N ARG A 154 22.12 4.11 3.94
CA ARG A 154 23.42 3.46 3.75
C ARG A 154 23.72 3.22 2.27
N THR A 155 22.80 2.57 1.55
CA THR A 155 22.97 2.25 0.12
C THR A 155 23.15 3.53 -0.74
N ILE A 156 22.36 4.57 -0.46
CA ILE A 156 22.47 5.87 -1.15
C ILE A 156 23.83 6.51 -0.89
N ALA A 157 24.32 6.46 0.36
CA ALA A 157 25.63 6.98 0.73
C ALA A 157 26.77 6.23 0.01
N GLU A 158 26.74 4.88 0.05
CA GLU A 158 27.73 4.04 -0.64
C GLU A 158 27.77 4.31 -2.14
N LYS A 159 26.60 4.42 -2.80
CA LYS A 159 26.50 4.76 -4.23
C LYS A 159 26.97 6.17 -4.54
N ALA A 160 26.82 7.10 -3.61
CA ALA A 160 27.33 8.46 -3.75
C ALA A 160 28.84 8.56 -3.49
N GLY A 161 29.47 7.48 -3.03
CA GLY A 161 30.90 7.42 -2.70
C GLY A 161 31.26 8.15 -1.42
N ILE A 162 30.32 8.23 -0.45
CA ILE A 162 30.55 8.79 0.89
C ILE A 162 30.46 7.68 1.93
N ASP A 163 31.17 7.83 3.04
CA ASP A 163 31.07 6.90 4.16
C ASP A 163 29.68 6.98 4.82
N PRO A 164 28.89 5.89 4.82
CA PRO A 164 27.60 5.86 5.51
C PRO A 164 27.72 6.22 7.00
N GLY A 165 28.82 5.86 7.65
CA GLY A 165 29.11 6.17 9.05
C GLY A 165 29.28 7.66 9.33
N SER A 166 29.54 8.48 8.30
CA SER A 166 29.60 9.94 8.43
C SER A 166 28.22 10.57 8.65
N ILE A 167 27.14 9.89 8.23
CA ILE A 167 25.76 10.39 8.35
C ILE A 167 25.23 10.12 9.75
N LYS A 168 24.72 11.17 10.40
CA LYS A 168 24.13 11.08 11.74
C LYS A 168 22.64 10.85 11.62
N GLU A 169 22.23 9.59 11.59
CA GLU A 169 20.81 9.23 11.54
C GLU A 169 20.13 9.52 12.88
N THR A 170 18.91 10.06 12.82
CA THR A 170 18.08 10.38 13.98
C THR A 170 16.66 9.91 13.73
N ASN A 171 16.10 9.10 14.63
CA ASN A 171 14.70 8.73 14.58
C ASN A 171 13.83 9.94 14.95
N VAL A 172 13.01 10.42 14.01
CA VAL A 172 12.05 11.53 14.18
C VAL A 172 10.61 11.03 14.26
N GLY A 173 10.39 9.72 14.20
CA GLY A 173 9.06 9.11 14.23
C GLY A 173 8.20 9.60 13.06
N PHE A 174 6.96 9.99 13.36
CA PHE A 174 6.02 10.48 12.36
C PHE A 174 6.25 11.93 11.90
N ASP A 175 7.16 12.67 12.53
CA ASP A 175 7.29 14.11 12.27
C ASP A 175 8.55 14.45 11.48
N PHE A 176 8.43 14.46 10.17
CA PHE A 176 9.52 14.84 9.27
C PHE A 176 9.66 16.36 9.09
N THR A 177 8.56 17.11 9.18
CA THR A 177 8.52 18.54 8.83
C THR A 177 9.11 19.45 9.92
N ARG A 178 8.69 19.28 11.19
CA ARG A 178 9.13 20.18 12.28
C ARG A 178 10.62 20.09 12.57
N PRO A 179 11.25 18.89 12.69
CA PRO A 179 12.70 18.79 12.89
C PRO A 179 13.50 19.43 11.76
N LEU A 180 13.02 19.32 10.52
CA LEU A 180 13.65 19.92 9.34
C LEU A 180 13.56 21.45 9.37
N ILE A 181 12.38 22.03 9.65
CA ILE A 181 12.19 23.48 9.78
C ILE A 181 12.99 24.03 10.94
N ALA A 182 13.03 23.32 12.07
CA ALA A 182 13.78 23.71 13.27
C ALA A 182 15.30 23.48 13.14
N LYS A 183 15.77 22.99 12.00
CA LYS A 183 17.18 22.66 11.73
C LYS A 183 17.78 21.67 12.75
N ARG A 184 16.94 20.80 13.33
CA ARG A 184 17.41 19.69 14.18
C ARG A 184 18.04 18.59 13.35
N VAL A 185 17.53 18.42 12.12
CA VAL A 185 18.10 17.58 11.06
C VAL A 185 18.35 18.44 9.82
N ASP A 186 19.28 18.03 8.98
CA ASP A 186 19.69 18.75 7.77
C ASP A 186 18.90 18.25 6.55
N ALA A 187 18.45 16.99 6.60
CA ALA A 187 17.54 16.35 5.66
C ALA A 187 16.67 15.32 6.38
N THR A 188 15.64 14.83 5.68
CA THR A 188 14.85 13.68 6.10
C THR A 188 14.80 12.65 4.97
N LEU A 189 14.91 11.36 5.30
CA LEU A 189 14.67 10.24 4.40
C LEU A 189 13.48 9.44 4.91
N GLY A 190 12.48 9.20 4.07
CA GLY A 190 11.18 8.63 4.45
C GLY A 190 10.03 9.63 4.34
N ALA A 191 10.34 10.93 4.26
CA ALA A 191 9.36 11.95 3.93
C ALA A 191 8.83 11.74 2.51
N PHE A 192 7.51 11.90 2.31
CA PHE A 192 6.87 11.73 1.02
C PHE A 192 6.88 13.03 0.21
N TRP A 193 7.26 12.96 -1.06
CA TRP A 193 7.31 14.14 -1.92
C TRP A 193 5.92 14.77 -2.13
N ASN A 194 4.86 13.95 -2.11
CA ASN A 194 3.46 14.39 -2.27
C ASN A 194 2.91 15.01 -0.98
N TYR A 195 3.30 14.55 0.20
CA TYR A 195 2.80 15.02 1.50
C TYR A 195 3.70 16.08 2.12
N GLU A 196 4.86 15.72 2.67
CA GLU A 196 5.79 16.67 3.30
C GLU A 196 6.33 17.68 2.30
N GLY A 197 6.59 17.23 1.05
CA GLY A 197 7.02 18.12 -0.02
C GLY A 197 5.96 19.19 -0.33
N THR A 198 4.69 18.84 -0.33
CA THR A 198 3.55 19.76 -0.54
C THR A 198 3.35 20.66 0.67
N ASP A 199 3.38 20.12 1.89
CA ASP A 199 3.25 20.89 3.14
C ASP A 199 4.35 21.98 3.22
N LEU A 200 5.60 21.61 2.99
CA LEU A 200 6.71 22.57 2.98
C LEU A 200 6.54 23.67 1.95
N LYS A 201 6.09 23.34 0.73
CA LYS A 201 5.81 24.34 -0.32
C LYS A 201 4.67 25.27 0.09
N ARG A 202 3.58 24.75 0.66
CA ARG A 202 2.45 25.53 1.18
C ARG A 202 2.87 26.48 2.30
N ARG A 203 3.85 26.08 3.12
CA ARG A 203 4.47 26.93 4.16
C ARG A 203 5.49 27.92 3.60
N GLY A 204 5.53 28.11 2.28
CA GLY A 204 6.46 29.05 1.62
C GLY A 204 7.92 28.60 1.64
N LYS A 205 8.19 27.34 1.96
CA LYS A 205 9.54 26.78 1.85
C LYS A 205 9.82 26.35 0.41
N LYS A 206 11.11 26.26 0.06
CA LYS A 206 11.56 25.77 -1.25
C LYS A 206 12.35 24.47 -1.06
N PRO A 207 11.68 23.35 -0.73
CA PRO A 207 12.39 22.11 -0.43
C PRO A 207 13.17 21.60 -1.65
N VAL A 208 14.35 21.06 -1.40
CA VAL A 208 15.07 20.18 -2.31
C VAL A 208 14.49 18.78 -2.08
N ILE A 209 13.92 18.17 -3.11
CA ILE A 209 13.30 16.85 -3.05
C ILE A 209 14.05 15.93 -4.00
N LEU A 210 14.72 14.93 -3.45
CA LEU A 210 15.40 13.88 -4.20
C LEU A 210 14.55 12.62 -4.11
N LYS A 211 13.88 12.27 -5.21
CA LYS A 211 13.05 11.05 -5.30
C LYS A 211 13.93 9.81 -5.37
N MET A 212 13.39 8.66 -5.00
CA MET A 212 14.16 7.42 -4.91
C MET A 212 14.78 6.99 -6.24
N ASP A 213 14.08 7.19 -7.37
CA ASP A 213 14.62 6.92 -8.71
C ASP A 213 15.88 7.74 -9.01
N ALA A 214 15.88 9.04 -8.67
CA ALA A 214 17.06 9.92 -8.80
C ALA A 214 18.21 9.51 -7.86
N LEU A 215 17.93 8.74 -6.81
CA LEU A 215 18.89 8.17 -5.86
C LEU A 215 19.32 6.74 -6.24
N GLY A 216 18.84 6.23 -7.38
CA GLY A 216 19.21 4.92 -7.92
C GLY A 216 18.46 3.74 -7.27
N VAL A 217 17.32 3.99 -6.67
CA VAL A 217 16.38 2.95 -6.19
C VAL A 217 15.36 2.66 -7.31
N PRO A 218 15.18 1.41 -7.75
CA PRO A 218 14.17 1.08 -8.76
C PRO A 218 12.75 1.37 -8.30
N ALA A 219 11.80 1.37 -9.22
CA ALA A 219 10.38 1.46 -8.90
C ALA A 219 9.93 0.32 -7.98
N TYR A 220 9.03 0.64 -7.04
CA TYR A 220 8.41 -0.29 -6.11
C TYR A 220 7.04 0.27 -5.68
N ASP A 221 6.20 -0.59 -5.09
CA ASP A 221 4.93 -0.17 -4.50
C ASP A 221 5.18 0.50 -3.14
N GLU A 222 4.86 1.78 -3.02
CA GLU A 222 5.12 2.50 -1.76
C GLU A 222 4.27 1.95 -0.63
N LEU A 223 2.96 1.85 -0.85
CA LEU A 223 2.03 1.36 0.18
C LEU A 223 1.30 0.11 -0.32
N VAL A 224 1.34 -0.94 0.49
CA VAL A 224 0.70 -2.22 0.19
C VAL A 224 -0.19 -2.67 1.35
N PHE A 225 -1.33 -3.28 1.02
CA PHE A 225 -2.14 -4.01 1.99
C PHE A 225 -1.49 -5.36 2.25
N VAL A 226 -1.23 -5.66 3.51
CA VAL A 226 -0.60 -6.92 3.93
C VAL A 226 -1.55 -7.69 4.84
N ALA A 227 -1.70 -8.97 4.58
CA ALA A 227 -2.44 -9.93 5.40
C ALA A 227 -1.54 -11.11 5.80
N ARG A 228 -2.00 -11.94 6.75
CA ARG A 228 -1.36 -13.24 7.03
C ARG A 228 -1.94 -14.32 6.14
N LYS A 229 -1.12 -15.25 5.67
CA LYS A 229 -1.58 -16.38 4.85
C LYS A 229 -2.69 -17.19 5.50
N GLU A 230 -2.62 -17.38 6.81
CA GLU A 230 -3.65 -18.12 7.55
C GLU A 230 -5.02 -17.43 7.55
N ASN A 231 -5.07 -16.11 7.26
CA ASN A 231 -6.30 -15.34 7.13
C ASN A 231 -6.81 -15.31 5.67
N LEU A 232 -6.19 -16.07 4.78
CA LEU A 232 -6.57 -16.17 3.36
C LEU A 232 -7.21 -17.54 3.04
N ASP A 233 -7.78 -18.21 4.06
CA ASP A 233 -8.70 -19.32 3.89
C ASP A 233 -9.99 -18.88 3.17
N GLU A 234 -10.93 -19.79 2.94
CA GLU A 234 -12.11 -19.48 2.12
C GLU A 234 -12.92 -18.28 2.64
N ASP A 235 -13.15 -18.21 3.96
CA ASP A 235 -13.90 -17.11 4.58
C ASP A 235 -13.07 -15.81 4.60
N GLY A 236 -11.81 -15.91 4.97
CA GLY A 236 -10.88 -14.77 4.97
C GLY A 236 -10.61 -14.21 3.58
N ALA A 237 -10.47 -15.08 2.57
CA ALA A 237 -10.33 -14.69 1.17
C ALA A 237 -11.54 -13.88 0.68
N SER A 238 -12.76 -14.33 1.01
CA SER A 238 -13.99 -13.60 0.70
C SER A 238 -14.00 -12.22 1.36
N ARG A 239 -13.63 -12.13 2.63
CA ARG A 239 -13.57 -10.87 3.39
C ARG A 239 -12.55 -9.90 2.80
N ILE A 240 -11.34 -10.37 2.47
CA ILE A 240 -10.28 -9.55 1.85
C ILE A 240 -10.71 -9.06 0.47
N ARG A 241 -11.32 -9.91 -0.34
CA ARG A 241 -11.83 -9.53 -1.67
C ARG A 241 -12.87 -8.42 -1.57
N ARG A 242 -13.86 -8.56 -0.68
CA ARG A 242 -14.90 -7.54 -0.46
C ARG A 242 -14.30 -6.22 0.05
N PHE A 243 -13.29 -6.30 0.92
CA PHE A 243 -12.56 -5.12 1.40
C PHE A 243 -11.84 -4.39 0.25
N LEU A 244 -11.08 -5.10 -0.58
CA LEU A 244 -10.32 -4.50 -1.69
C LEU A 244 -11.25 -3.94 -2.77
N GLN A 245 -12.36 -4.60 -3.07
CA GLN A 245 -13.38 -4.08 -3.99
C GLN A 245 -14.02 -2.78 -3.48
N ALA A 246 -14.41 -2.75 -2.21
CA ALA A 246 -14.99 -1.56 -1.60
C ALA A 246 -13.96 -0.40 -1.56
N THR A 247 -12.70 -0.71 -1.23
CA THR A 247 -11.60 0.26 -1.24
C THR A 247 -11.36 0.81 -2.65
N ALA A 248 -11.38 -0.04 -3.69
CA ALA A 248 -11.27 0.39 -5.08
C ALA A 248 -12.37 1.36 -5.48
N ARG A 249 -13.62 1.09 -5.08
CA ARG A 249 -14.74 2.01 -5.33
C ARG A 249 -14.54 3.35 -4.63
N GLY A 250 -14.03 3.35 -3.39
CA GLY A 250 -13.67 4.57 -2.68
C GLY A 250 -12.61 5.40 -3.41
N HIS A 251 -11.58 4.75 -3.97
CA HIS A 251 -10.55 5.46 -4.74
C HIS A 251 -11.09 6.04 -6.04
N ARG A 252 -11.99 5.35 -6.73
CA ARG A 252 -12.65 5.90 -7.93
C ARG A 252 -13.48 7.15 -7.64
N LEU A 253 -14.04 7.29 -6.43
CA LEU A 253 -14.72 8.53 -6.06
C LEU A 253 -13.77 9.72 -6.02
N LEU A 254 -12.49 9.51 -5.67
CA LEU A 254 -11.47 10.58 -5.62
C LEU A 254 -11.13 11.13 -7.00
N GLU A 255 -11.26 10.33 -8.08
CA GLU A 255 -11.04 10.80 -9.45
C GLU A 255 -12.08 11.84 -9.86
N GLN A 256 -13.30 11.69 -9.36
CA GLN A 256 -14.42 12.59 -9.65
C GLN A 256 -14.41 13.79 -8.71
N ASP A 257 -14.18 13.53 -7.42
CA ASP A 257 -14.18 14.56 -6.38
C ASP A 257 -13.23 14.19 -5.23
N PRO A 258 -12.08 14.86 -5.10
CA PRO A 258 -11.18 14.66 -3.96
C PRO A 258 -11.83 14.85 -2.59
N ALA A 259 -12.89 15.69 -2.48
CA ALA A 259 -13.60 15.91 -1.23
C ALA A 259 -14.31 14.65 -0.73
N ALA A 260 -14.65 13.71 -1.61
CA ALA A 260 -15.26 12.43 -1.23
C ALA A 260 -14.41 11.63 -0.21
N GLY A 261 -13.10 11.79 -0.25
CA GLY A 261 -12.20 11.16 0.73
C GLY A 261 -11.76 12.11 1.84
N VAL A 262 -11.58 13.40 1.49
CA VAL A 262 -11.09 14.39 2.48
C VAL A 262 -12.15 14.67 3.55
N ASP A 263 -13.42 14.75 3.21
CA ASP A 263 -14.49 15.00 4.19
C ASP A 263 -14.59 13.93 5.28
N PRO A 264 -14.65 12.63 4.98
CA PRO A 264 -14.65 11.60 6.01
C PRO A 264 -13.30 11.49 6.74
N LEU A 265 -12.17 11.73 6.06
CA LEU A 265 -10.85 11.79 6.70
C LEU A 265 -10.79 12.89 7.76
N MET A 266 -11.28 14.10 7.46
CA MET A 266 -11.32 15.22 8.39
C MET A 266 -12.22 14.95 9.60
N LYS A 267 -13.28 14.14 9.43
CA LYS A 267 -14.16 13.70 10.54
C LYS A 267 -13.48 12.65 11.42
N ALA A 268 -12.68 11.77 10.81
CA ALA A 268 -12.00 10.68 11.53
C ALA A 268 -10.73 11.14 12.25
N SER A 269 -10.12 12.25 11.84
CA SER A 269 -8.85 12.73 12.40
C SER A 269 -8.86 14.23 12.65
N ASN A 270 -8.66 14.62 13.90
CA ASN A 270 -8.59 16.02 14.28
C ASN A 270 -7.22 16.64 13.94
N GLY A 271 -7.21 17.95 13.64
CA GLY A 271 -5.98 18.72 13.46
C GLY A 271 -5.36 18.65 12.08
N LEU A 272 -6.02 18.02 11.11
CA LEU A 272 -5.58 18.03 9.70
C LEU A 272 -5.90 19.39 9.05
N ASP A 273 -5.02 19.85 8.16
CA ASP A 273 -5.27 21.00 7.27
C ASP A 273 -5.99 20.50 6.01
N ARG A 274 -7.25 20.89 5.83
CA ARG A 274 -8.08 20.47 4.67
C ARG A 274 -7.39 20.78 3.34
N GLY A 275 -6.89 22.01 3.17
CA GLY A 275 -6.28 22.40 1.91
C GLY A 275 -4.99 21.65 1.61
N LEU A 276 -4.27 21.19 2.65
CA LEU A 276 -3.15 20.27 2.46
C LEU A 276 -3.65 18.90 1.98
N GLN A 277 -4.67 18.34 2.65
CA GLN A 277 -5.18 17.02 2.27
C GLN A 277 -5.70 17.01 0.82
N GLU A 278 -6.46 18.02 0.40
CA GLU A 278 -6.93 18.15 -0.98
C GLU A 278 -5.78 18.27 -1.99
N ALA A 279 -4.76 19.05 -1.67
CA ALA A 279 -3.58 19.20 -2.52
C ALA A 279 -2.79 17.88 -2.64
N VAL A 280 -2.68 17.13 -1.54
CA VAL A 280 -1.99 15.84 -1.52
C VAL A 280 -2.79 14.79 -2.28
N VAL A 281 -4.11 14.65 -2.07
CA VAL A 281 -4.96 13.75 -2.85
C VAL A 281 -4.74 13.99 -4.34
N LYS A 282 -4.83 15.25 -4.77
CA LYS A 282 -4.62 15.62 -6.19
C LYS A 282 -3.23 15.23 -6.71
N ALA A 283 -2.21 15.39 -5.89
CA ALA A 283 -0.83 15.03 -6.26
C ALA A 283 -0.63 13.51 -6.33
N THR A 284 -1.36 12.74 -5.51
CA THR A 284 -1.21 11.29 -5.38
C THR A 284 -2.10 10.51 -6.34
N LEU A 285 -3.20 11.10 -6.86
CA LEU A 285 -4.15 10.42 -7.75
C LEU A 285 -3.50 9.51 -8.82
N PRO A 286 -2.46 9.95 -9.58
CA PRO A 286 -1.84 9.10 -10.59
C PRO A 286 -1.03 7.93 -10.02
N ALA A 287 -0.83 7.87 -8.70
CA ALA A 287 -0.11 6.79 -8.02
C ALA A 287 -1.05 5.81 -7.31
N PHE A 288 -2.35 6.13 -7.19
CA PHE A 288 -3.36 5.22 -6.65
C PHE A 288 -3.83 4.17 -7.65
N PHE A 289 -3.61 4.40 -8.94
CA PHE A 289 -4.10 3.54 -10.01
C PHE A 289 -2.95 2.94 -10.81
N PRO A 290 -3.11 1.73 -11.36
CA PRO A 290 -2.12 1.14 -12.23
C PRO A 290 -1.88 2.03 -13.46
N ALA A 291 -0.64 2.00 -13.97
CA ALA A 291 -0.28 2.72 -15.19
C ALA A 291 -0.93 2.11 -16.44
N ASP A 292 -1.21 0.82 -16.40
CA ASP A 292 -1.95 0.06 -17.40
C ASP A 292 -3.42 0.00 -16.96
N GLU A 293 -4.30 0.65 -17.71
CA GLU A 293 -5.73 0.74 -17.41
C GLU A 293 -6.46 -0.60 -17.48
N ASP A 294 -5.88 -1.60 -18.14
CA ASP A 294 -6.40 -2.97 -18.19
C ASP A 294 -6.16 -3.74 -16.88
N GLN A 295 -5.28 -3.24 -16.02
CA GLN A 295 -5.03 -3.84 -14.70
C GLN A 295 -6.04 -3.36 -13.66
N PRO A 296 -6.44 -4.23 -12.73
CA PRO A 296 -7.37 -3.85 -11.65
C PRO A 296 -6.69 -2.89 -10.67
N TYR A 297 -7.52 -2.09 -9.97
CA TYR A 297 -7.04 -1.34 -8.80
C TYR A 297 -6.29 -2.26 -7.83
N GLY A 298 -5.16 -1.79 -7.36
CA GLY A 298 -4.33 -2.52 -6.41
C GLY A 298 -3.36 -3.52 -7.05
N TRP A 299 -3.27 -3.54 -8.39
CA TRP A 299 -2.36 -4.43 -9.10
C TRP A 299 -0.92 -4.27 -8.62
N GLN A 300 -0.28 -5.40 -8.36
CA GLN A 300 1.12 -5.50 -7.98
C GLN A 300 1.84 -6.23 -9.13
N ASP A 301 2.81 -5.60 -9.78
CA ASP A 301 3.55 -6.22 -10.87
C ASP A 301 4.62 -7.19 -10.33
N PRO A 302 4.45 -8.52 -10.51
CA PRO A 302 5.42 -9.49 -10.02
C PRO A 302 6.83 -9.29 -10.60
N ALA A 303 6.95 -8.81 -11.84
CA ALA A 303 8.24 -8.56 -12.47
C ALA A 303 8.94 -7.34 -11.83
N GLN A 304 8.18 -6.28 -11.50
CA GLN A 304 8.69 -5.12 -10.76
C GLN A 304 9.17 -5.54 -9.36
N TRP A 305 8.37 -6.32 -8.63
CA TRP A 305 8.72 -6.84 -7.30
C TRP A 305 9.99 -7.69 -7.33
N ASP A 306 10.14 -8.58 -8.32
CA ASP A 306 11.35 -9.38 -8.48
C ASP A 306 12.57 -8.52 -8.82
N ALA A 307 12.41 -7.52 -9.69
CA ALA A 307 13.49 -6.60 -10.06
C ALA A 307 13.93 -5.75 -8.85
N TYR A 308 12.97 -5.22 -8.11
CA TYR A 308 13.22 -4.44 -6.90
C TYR A 308 13.84 -5.31 -5.79
N GLY A 309 13.31 -6.50 -5.54
CA GLY A 309 13.87 -7.44 -4.57
C GLY A 309 15.29 -7.88 -4.91
N LYS A 310 15.60 -8.11 -6.20
CA LYS A 310 16.98 -8.38 -6.67
C LYS A 310 17.89 -7.19 -6.40
N TRP A 311 17.41 -5.96 -6.64
CA TRP A 311 18.16 -4.76 -6.31
C TRP A 311 18.42 -4.68 -4.80
N MET A 312 17.44 -4.95 -3.96
CA MET A 312 17.62 -5.00 -2.50
C MET A 312 18.70 -6.02 -2.11
N GLN A 313 18.67 -7.22 -2.70
CA GLN A 313 19.66 -8.25 -2.43
C GLN A 313 21.07 -7.83 -2.87
N GLN A 314 21.22 -7.28 -4.09
CA GLN A 314 22.49 -6.81 -4.64
C GLN A 314 23.12 -5.69 -3.79
N ASN A 315 22.30 -4.91 -3.09
CA ASN A 315 22.74 -3.85 -2.19
C ASN A 315 22.81 -4.32 -0.71
N GLY A 316 22.78 -5.63 -0.46
CA GLY A 316 22.95 -6.21 0.88
C GLY A 316 21.77 -5.99 1.83
N LEU A 317 20.60 -5.58 1.31
CA LEU A 317 19.38 -5.35 2.10
C LEU A 317 18.67 -6.66 2.40
N LEU A 318 18.70 -7.62 1.48
CA LEU A 318 18.17 -8.96 1.65
C LEU A 318 19.32 -9.99 1.65
N LYS A 319 19.23 -10.98 2.52
CA LYS A 319 20.16 -12.11 2.60
C LYS A 319 19.71 -13.26 1.71
N ARG A 320 18.40 -13.46 1.59
CA ARG A 320 17.77 -14.50 0.79
C ARG A 320 17.37 -13.97 -0.59
N PRO A 321 17.36 -14.78 -1.66
CA PRO A 321 16.79 -14.39 -2.94
C PRO A 321 15.34 -13.96 -2.77
N PRO A 322 14.92 -12.85 -3.40
CA PRO A 322 13.53 -12.43 -3.40
C PRO A 322 12.67 -13.47 -4.14
N ASN A 323 11.40 -13.54 -3.78
CA ASN A 323 10.41 -14.37 -4.46
C ASN A 323 9.08 -13.64 -4.43
N ALA A 324 8.77 -12.90 -5.50
CA ALA A 324 7.54 -12.13 -5.65
C ALA A 324 6.30 -13.03 -5.55
N ALA A 325 6.30 -14.19 -6.21
CA ALA A 325 5.18 -15.13 -6.20
C ALA A 325 4.79 -15.64 -4.81
N ARG A 326 5.69 -15.52 -3.82
CA ARG A 326 5.39 -15.86 -2.42
C ARG A 326 5.11 -14.64 -1.55
N ALA A 327 5.49 -13.44 -2.02
CA ALA A 327 5.40 -12.21 -1.24
C ALA A 327 4.12 -11.42 -1.54
N LEU A 328 3.55 -11.60 -2.71
CA LEU A 328 2.32 -10.93 -3.14
C LEU A 328 1.32 -11.91 -3.74
N THR A 329 0.05 -11.48 -3.79
CA THR A 329 -0.98 -12.11 -4.61
C THR A 329 -1.94 -11.05 -5.14
N ASN A 330 -2.33 -11.17 -6.40
CA ASN A 330 -3.35 -10.32 -7.04
C ASN A 330 -4.73 -11.02 -7.08
N GLU A 331 -4.84 -12.21 -6.52
CA GLU A 331 -6.01 -13.08 -6.59
C GLU A 331 -7.29 -12.45 -6.01
N PHE A 332 -7.14 -11.52 -5.06
CA PHE A 332 -8.27 -10.90 -4.35
C PHE A 332 -8.66 -9.53 -4.92
N LEU A 333 -7.98 -9.06 -5.95
CA LEU A 333 -8.25 -7.76 -6.55
C LEU A 333 -9.58 -7.77 -7.34
N PRO A 334 -10.20 -6.58 -7.58
CA PRO A 334 -11.42 -6.48 -8.36
C PRO A 334 -11.30 -7.12 -9.74
N GLY A 335 -12.27 -7.94 -10.14
CA GLY A 335 -12.29 -8.62 -11.43
C GLY A 335 -11.34 -9.81 -11.56
N GLN A 336 -10.51 -10.10 -10.56
CA GLN A 336 -9.66 -11.27 -10.56
C GLN A 336 -10.44 -12.47 -9.98
N GLY A 337 -10.80 -13.42 -10.87
CA GLY A 337 -11.40 -14.68 -10.45
C GLY A 337 -10.40 -15.53 -9.68
N LEU A 338 -10.88 -16.34 -8.72
CA LEU A 338 -10.09 -17.43 -8.18
C LEU A 338 -9.96 -18.48 -9.28
N ASP A 339 -8.81 -18.54 -9.95
CA ASP A 339 -8.45 -19.67 -10.77
C ASP A 339 -7.87 -20.76 -9.84
N PRO A 340 -8.55 -21.93 -9.68
CA PRO A 340 -8.07 -22.98 -8.78
C PRO A 340 -6.67 -23.51 -9.13
N GLY A 341 -6.14 -23.17 -10.34
CA GLY A 341 -4.82 -23.56 -10.81
C GLY A 341 -3.69 -22.59 -10.47
N VAL A 342 -3.98 -21.38 -9.99
CA VAL A 342 -2.99 -20.32 -9.77
C VAL A 342 -2.78 -20.02 -8.27
N SER A 343 -3.39 -20.76 -7.37
CA SER A 343 -3.15 -20.60 -5.93
C SER A 343 -1.69 -20.98 -5.57
N GLY A 344 -0.75 -20.13 -5.94
CA GLY A 344 0.67 -20.23 -5.56
C GLY A 344 0.92 -20.00 -4.07
N LEU A 345 -0.09 -20.19 -3.23
CA LEU A 345 -0.05 -20.10 -1.78
C LEU A 345 0.22 -21.48 -1.11
N GLY A 346 0.54 -22.52 -1.91
CA GLY A 346 0.96 -23.83 -1.41
C GLY A 346 2.37 -23.83 -0.81
#